data_a03af09edad1622cdb10564c8cdb802a
#
_entry.id   a03af09edad1622cdb10564c8cdb802a
#
_cell.length_a   1.000
_cell.length_b   1.000
_cell.length_c   1.000
_cell.angle_alpha   90.00
_cell.angle_beta   90.00
_cell.angle_gamma   90.00
#
_symmetry.space_group_name_H-M   'P 1'
#
loop_
_entity.id
_entity.type
_entity.pdbx_description
1 polymer ?
#
loop_
_entity_poly.entity_id
_entity_poly.type
_entity_poly.pdbx_seq_one_letter_code
_entity_poly.pdbx_strand_id
1 'polypeptide(L)'
;MRRSAVILSLLFITSTMGGFALSQTPTTITVDGDLSDWNPDELMSSTNVDLHMTWDASNLYIGWDGTDWKSTSEGADLFIYFNTSTQGSVLSKDWGFSHTLPFAADYGFVLEDDTYFRLVSYDGSAWVDSAHVVELYAGWEGNMVTEFALPWSELGSPTSLDVVVYAQWQDEGNVWASFPQQNPASNNGAETFTHAWHIENVNNATSPNQLPVIQPAAAGKVDDALNLAIVFHQHQPYYKNKLTGMYEMPWVRVHAMTEYVDSPGILADTDTKVTYNLVPSFIEQLVDYHEQETLDVHTDIAKRSWATGGYPNATDLELHTMQFQSFWNSGWIYNVSADDPKLGWLHPSSARYKELYDNTLHNLKPATIMDDDLLPPQDFLDLQVLWYLYQFSPDYVLGSYNSSHRDQGLIDLFMQNGNYELADLNYVLDAQHAHMGNVLPMYSELAANRQIELTTTPYYHPIMPLLMMEGWTMEDGIRVNKEAWPEDVQNHLITGMDLFEDELGFRPTGMWPSEEAVSPAMVQPVTDVGIEWMVTDEEILKQSTNQNGDYIDVEDVTNLATPWR
;
A
#
# COMPACT_ATOMS: atom_id res chain seq x y z
N MET A 1 12.12 31.85 38.35
CA MET A 1 10.68 31.96 38.10
C MET A 1 10.29 30.71 37.34
N ARG A 2 9.50 29.87 37.99
CA ARG A 2 9.06 28.58 37.47
C ARG A 2 7.95 28.81 36.43
N ARG A 3 8.09 28.31 35.23
CA ARG A 3 6.99 28.23 34.26
C ARG A 3 6.36 26.86 34.38
N SER A 4 5.12 26.83 34.84
CA SER A 4 4.26 25.65 34.87
C SER A 4 3.75 25.40 33.45
N ALA A 5 4.02 24.22 32.93
CA ALA A 5 3.38 23.69 31.74
C ALA A 5 2.02 23.11 32.14
N VAL A 6 0.95 23.60 31.55
CA VAL A 6 -0.38 23.02 31.64
C VAL A 6 -0.48 21.98 30.52
N ILE A 7 -0.51 20.71 30.91
CA ILE A 7 -0.82 19.62 29.99
C ILE A 7 -2.34 19.55 29.88
N LEU A 8 -2.86 19.90 28.70
CA LEU A 8 -4.26 19.72 28.35
C LEU A 8 -4.37 18.33 27.69
N SER A 9 -4.82 17.34 28.47
CA SER A 9 -5.10 16.01 27.95
C SER A 9 -6.41 16.07 27.15
N LEU A 10 -6.32 16.15 25.84
CA LEU A 10 -7.44 15.84 24.94
C LEU A 10 -7.52 14.31 24.80
N LEU A 11 -8.63 13.75 25.29
CA LEU A 11 -8.98 12.36 25.10
C LEU A 11 -9.50 12.20 23.65
N PHE A 12 -8.63 11.84 22.72
CA PHE A 12 -9.06 11.30 21.44
C PHE A 12 -9.35 9.81 21.62
N ILE A 13 -10.62 9.45 21.49
CA ILE A 13 -11.00 8.05 21.27
C ILE A 13 -10.72 7.82 19.78
N THR A 14 -9.49 7.45 19.47
CA THR A 14 -9.18 6.82 18.19
C THR A 14 -9.43 5.33 18.39
N SER A 15 -10.36 4.79 17.63
CA SER A 15 -10.41 3.34 17.43
C SER A 15 -9.17 2.96 16.60
N THR A 16 -8.05 2.79 17.28
CA THR A 16 -6.87 2.18 16.68
C THR A 16 -7.09 0.69 16.65
N MET A 17 -7.46 0.16 15.50
CA MET A 17 -7.11 -1.21 15.15
C MET A 17 -5.62 -1.23 14.81
N GLY A 18 -4.79 -0.99 15.79
CA GLY A 18 -3.35 -1.18 15.74
C GLY A 18 -3.03 -2.35 16.65
N GLY A 19 -2.68 -3.48 16.05
CA GLY A 19 -2.22 -4.64 16.81
C GLY A 19 -0.96 -4.28 17.59
N PHE A 20 -1.11 -3.98 18.87
CA PHE A 20 -0.01 -4.14 19.80
C PHE A 20 0.25 -5.63 19.94
N ALA A 21 1.43 -6.07 19.52
CA ALA A 21 1.95 -7.39 19.89
C ALA A 21 2.08 -7.43 21.42
N LEU A 22 1.00 -7.76 22.11
CA LEU A 22 1.08 -8.22 23.48
C LEU A 22 1.61 -9.65 23.40
N SER A 23 2.76 -9.91 24.02
CA SER A 23 3.24 -11.26 24.30
C SER A 23 2.14 -11.98 25.09
N GLN A 24 1.27 -12.67 24.39
CA GLN A 24 0.26 -13.51 25.04
C GLN A 24 0.90 -14.84 25.41
N THR A 25 0.57 -15.34 26.58
CA THR A 25 0.90 -16.71 26.96
C THR A 25 0.09 -17.64 26.05
N PRO A 26 0.70 -18.70 25.46
CA PRO A 26 -0.04 -19.66 24.67
C PRO A 26 -1.26 -20.17 25.42
N THR A 27 -2.44 -20.04 24.83
CA THR A 27 -3.66 -20.62 25.39
C THR A 27 -3.66 -22.09 25.04
N THR A 28 -3.84 -22.97 26.01
CA THR A 28 -4.09 -24.36 25.73
C THR A 28 -5.58 -24.49 25.47
N ILE A 29 -5.96 -24.76 24.24
CA ILE A 29 -7.34 -25.00 23.85
C ILE A 29 -7.76 -26.41 24.31
N THR A 30 -8.94 -26.49 24.89
CA THR A 30 -9.58 -27.77 25.25
C THR A 30 -10.66 -28.04 24.20
N VAL A 31 -10.57 -29.14 23.48
CA VAL A 31 -11.52 -29.52 22.43
C VAL A 31 -12.78 -30.10 23.11
N ASP A 32 -13.72 -29.25 23.50
CA ASP A 32 -14.91 -29.67 24.26
C ASP A 32 -16.23 -29.03 23.77
N GLY A 33 -16.16 -28.22 22.71
CA GLY A 33 -17.33 -27.53 22.13
C GLY A 33 -17.70 -26.25 22.86
N ASP A 34 -16.77 -25.63 23.55
CA ASP A 34 -16.94 -24.34 24.24
C ASP A 34 -15.77 -23.42 23.92
N LEU A 35 -16.01 -22.36 23.18
CA LEU A 35 -14.99 -21.38 22.78
C LEU A 35 -14.57 -20.42 23.90
N SER A 36 -14.95 -20.67 25.16
CA SER A 36 -14.66 -19.77 26.28
C SER A 36 -13.19 -19.69 26.67
N ASP A 37 -12.37 -20.66 26.27
CA ASP A 37 -10.92 -20.67 26.46
C ASP A 37 -10.14 -20.05 25.29
N TRP A 38 -10.83 -19.67 24.21
CA TRP A 38 -10.26 -18.93 23.09
C TRP A 38 -10.14 -17.44 23.38
N ASN A 39 -9.04 -16.83 22.96
CA ASN A 39 -8.90 -15.37 23.05
C ASN A 39 -9.66 -14.66 21.92
N PRO A 40 -10.18 -13.44 22.16
CA PRO A 40 -10.85 -12.68 21.11
C PRO A 40 -9.97 -12.41 19.86
N ASP A 41 -8.65 -12.39 20.02
CA ASP A 41 -7.69 -12.17 18.92
C ASP A 41 -7.50 -13.42 18.04
N GLU A 42 -8.02 -14.57 18.46
CA GLU A 42 -7.97 -15.84 17.73
C GLU A 42 -9.19 -16.02 16.79
N LEU A 43 -10.14 -15.09 16.83
CA LEU A 43 -11.24 -14.99 15.88
C LEU A 43 -10.70 -14.46 14.55
N MET A 44 -10.61 -15.33 13.56
CA MET A 44 -10.07 -15.03 12.24
C MET A 44 -11.07 -14.35 11.34
N SER A 45 -12.34 -14.68 11.50
CA SER A 45 -13.41 -14.18 10.65
C SER A 45 -14.76 -14.40 11.32
N SER A 46 -15.66 -13.42 11.16
CA SER A 46 -17.04 -13.47 11.65
C SER A 46 -17.98 -13.01 10.53
N THR A 47 -18.82 -13.92 10.05
CA THR A 47 -19.84 -13.66 9.04
C THR A 47 -21.17 -14.27 9.48
N ASN A 48 -21.68 -15.25 8.72
CA ASN A 48 -22.75 -16.15 9.13
C ASN A 48 -22.27 -17.30 10.03
N VAL A 49 -20.96 -17.47 10.10
CA VAL A 49 -20.25 -18.38 11.02
C VAL A 49 -19.02 -17.66 11.55
N ASP A 50 -18.56 -18.05 12.73
CA ASP A 50 -17.33 -17.57 13.33
C ASP A 50 -16.24 -18.63 13.18
N LEU A 51 -15.10 -18.23 12.62
CA LEU A 51 -13.94 -19.09 12.45
C LEU A 51 -12.80 -18.61 13.33
N HIS A 52 -12.30 -19.49 14.17
CA HIS A 52 -11.19 -19.28 15.08
C HIS A 52 -10.00 -20.12 14.66
N MET A 53 -8.78 -19.62 14.85
CA MET A 53 -7.54 -20.36 14.61
C MET A 53 -6.46 -19.89 15.58
N THR A 54 -5.80 -20.86 16.20
CA THR A 54 -4.63 -20.63 17.02
C THR A 54 -3.72 -21.86 16.99
N TRP A 55 -2.53 -21.78 17.58
CA TRP A 55 -1.61 -22.92 17.64
C TRP A 55 -0.68 -22.81 18.85
N ASP A 56 -0.14 -23.94 19.23
CA ASP A 56 0.94 -24.03 20.19
C ASP A 56 2.14 -24.82 19.61
N ALA A 57 3.10 -25.18 20.43
CA ALA A 57 4.26 -25.96 19.99
C ALA A 57 3.92 -27.38 19.47
N SER A 58 2.72 -27.88 19.73
CA SER A 58 2.31 -29.25 19.46
C SER A 58 1.21 -29.36 18.43
N ASN A 59 0.25 -28.43 18.42
CA ASN A 59 -0.97 -28.52 17.63
C ASN A 59 -1.35 -27.20 16.96
N LEU A 60 -2.03 -27.32 15.83
CA LEU A 60 -2.91 -26.32 15.25
C LEU A 60 -4.32 -26.56 15.81
N TYR A 61 -4.98 -25.51 16.29
CA TYR A 61 -6.36 -25.54 16.76
C TYR A 61 -7.24 -24.73 15.82
N ILE A 62 -8.40 -25.28 15.47
CA ILE A 62 -9.41 -24.57 14.67
C ILE A 62 -10.75 -24.71 15.38
N GLY A 63 -11.44 -23.57 15.55
CA GLY A 63 -12.78 -23.48 16.08
C GLY A 63 -13.75 -22.92 15.04
N TRP A 64 -14.91 -23.53 14.92
CA TRP A 64 -15.97 -23.10 14.00
C TRP A 64 -17.28 -23.04 14.79
N ASP A 65 -17.95 -21.90 14.78
CA ASP A 65 -19.26 -21.72 15.43
C ASP A 65 -20.32 -21.31 14.40
N GLY A 66 -21.44 -21.99 14.40
CA GLY A 66 -22.61 -21.69 13.59
C GLY A 66 -23.11 -22.80 12.67
N THR A 67 -22.63 -24.07 12.81
CA THR A 67 -23.07 -25.15 11.93
C THR A 67 -23.37 -26.45 12.68
N ASP A 68 -24.51 -27.05 12.38
CA ASP A 68 -24.87 -28.41 12.77
C ASP A 68 -24.44 -29.41 11.66
N TRP A 69 -23.31 -30.10 11.91
CA TRP A 69 -22.77 -31.07 10.96
C TRP A 69 -23.52 -32.41 10.94
N LYS A 70 -24.40 -32.63 11.92
CA LYS A 70 -25.17 -33.88 12.08
C LYS A 70 -26.58 -33.85 11.52
N SER A 71 -27.03 -32.70 11.00
CA SER A 71 -28.38 -32.59 10.47
C SER A 71 -28.53 -33.46 9.22
N THR A 72 -29.44 -34.45 9.31
CA THR A 72 -29.75 -35.35 8.19
C THR A 72 -30.62 -34.69 7.13
N SER A 73 -31.08 -33.47 7.33
CA SER A 73 -31.98 -32.76 6.42
C SER A 73 -31.31 -31.71 5.55
N GLU A 74 -30.12 -31.26 5.93
CA GLU A 74 -29.36 -30.22 5.24
C GLU A 74 -27.85 -30.50 5.46
N GLY A 75 -27.37 -31.66 5.02
CA GLY A 75 -25.95 -32.04 5.21
C GLY A 75 -25.00 -31.01 4.64
N ALA A 76 -24.04 -30.58 5.46
CA ALA A 76 -22.95 -29.73 5.06
C ALA A 76 -21.63 -30.39 5.44
N ASP A 77 -20.58 -30.14 4.68
CA ASP A 77 -19.24 -30.65 4.88
C ASP A 77 -18.25 -29.49 5.07
N LEU A 78 -17.29 -29.67 5.96
CA LEU A 78 -16.19 -28.74 6.18
C LEU A 78 -14.91 -29.28 5.53
N PHE A 79 -14.26 -28.42 4.77
CA PHE A 79 -12.98 -28.71 4.14
C PHE A 79 -11.93 -27.70 4.56
N ILE A 80 -10.75 -28.19 4.91
CA ILE A 80 -9.59 -27.38 5.22
C ILE A 80 -8.40 -27.95 4.48
N TYR A 81 -7.76 -27.14 3.66
CA TYR A 81 -6.58 -27.54 2.91
C TYR A 81 -5.35 -26.80 3.39
N PHE A 82 -4.23 -27.51 3.39
CA PHE A 82 -2.95 -27.04 3.90
C PHE A 82 -1.88 -27.21 2.82
N ASN A 83 -1.01 -26.20 2.73
CA ASN A 83 0.26 -26.31 2.01
C ASN A 83 1.40 -26.21 3.02
N THR A 84 2.18 -27.27 3.13
CA THR A 84 3.34 -27.37 4.03
C THR A 84 4.63 -27.63 3.26
N SER A 85 4.53 -27.90 1.95
CA SER A 85 5.64 -28.25 1.08
C SER A 85 5.44 -27.74 -0.35
N THR A 86 6.38 -28.01 -1.23
CA THR A 86 6.32 -27.62 -2.65
C THR A 86 5.61 -28.64 -3.55
N GLN A 87 5.08 -29.72 -2.99
CA GLN A 87 4.43 -30.80 -3.76
C GLN A 87 2.99 -30.96 -3.26
N GLY A 88 2.02 -30.68 -4.12
CA GLY A 88 0.61 -30.80 -3.76
C GLY A 88 -0.30 -30.72 -4.98
N SER A 89 -1.62 -30.72 -4.73
CA SER A 89 -2.66 -30.56 -5.74
C SER A 89 -3.31 -29.18 -5.63
N VAL A 90 -3.49 -28.53 -6.77
CA VAL A 90 -4.30 -27.30 -6.85
C VAL A 90 -5.80 -27.59 -6.96
N LEU A 91 -6.20 -28.86 -6.98
CA LEU A 91 -7.59 -29.28 -6.97
C LEU A 91 -7.91 -29.96 -5.65
N SER A 92 -9.03 -29.57 -5.06
CA SER A 92 -9.57 -30.19 -3.85
C SER A 92 -10.03 -31.63 -4.10
N LYS A 93 -10.16 -32.41 -3.00
CA LYS A 93 -10.80 -33.72 -3.00
C LYS A 93 -12.17 -33.59 -2.36
N ASP A 94 -13.18 -33.35 -3.16
CA ASP A 94 -14.53 -33.14 -2.68
C ASP A 94 -15.48 -34.22 -3.17
N TRP A 95 -16.66 -34.29 -2.59
CA TRP A 95 -17.72 -35.23 -2.99
C TRP A 95 -18.65 -34.67 -4.07
N GLY A 96 -18.56 -33.39 -4.37
CA GLY A 96 -19.31 -32.71 -5.41
C GLY A 96 -18.41 -32.17 -6.50
N PHE A 97 -18.21 -30.87 -6.49
CA PHE A 97 -17.29 -30.21 -7.40
C PHE A 97 -15.85 -30.23 -6.86
N SER A 98 -14.88 -30.47 -7.72
CA SER A 98 -13.49 -30.17 -7.37
C SER A 98 -13.25 -28.68 -7.51
N HIS A 99 -12.92 -28.00 -6.41
CA HIS A 99 -12.60 -26.60 -6.38
C HIS A 99 -11.12 -26.35 -6.66
N THR A 100 -10.79 -25.21 -7.26
CA THR A 100 -9.40 -24.81 -7.43
C THR A 100 -8.91 -24.14 -6.15
N LEU A 101 -7.85 -24.68 -5.55
CA LEU A 101 -7.25 -24.18 -4.32
C LEU A 101 -6.29 -23.01 -4.60
N PRO A 102 -6.06 -22.09 -3.65
CA PRO A 102 -5.17 -20.95 -3.83
C PRO A 102 -3.67 -21.32 -3.81
N PHE A 103 -3.36 -22.57 -3.53
CA PHE A 103 -2.01 -23.12 -3.47
C PHE A 103 -2.04 -24.63 -3.82
N ALA A 104 -0.87 -25.22 -4.04
CA ALA A 104 -0.75 -26.66 -4.19
C ALA A 104 -0.80 -27.33 -2.80
N ALA A 105 -1.99 -27.79 -2.38
CA ALA A 105 -2.20 -28.41 -1.09
C ALA A 105 -1.63 -29.81 -1.02
N ASP A 106 -0.91 -30.11 0.04
CA ASP A 106 -0.35 -31.46 0.32
C ASP A 106 -1.12 -32.21 1.41
N TYR A 107 -1.90 -31.50 2.23
CA TYR A 107 -2.82 -32.07 3.20
C TYR A 107 -4.21 -31.45 3.10
N GLY A 108 -5.23 -32.22 3.50
CA GLY A 108 -6.60 -31.75 3.64
C GLY A 108 -7.28 -32.40 4.84
N PHE A 109 -8.05 -31.63 5.60
CA PHE A 109 -8.96 -32.14 6.61
C PHE A 109 -10.39 -32.04 6.10
N VAL A 110 -11.13 -33.13 6.19
CA VAL A 110 -12.51 -33.24 5.71
C VAL A 110 -13.38 -33.71 6.85
N LEU A 111 -14.45 -32.99 7.13
CA LEU A 111 -15.44 -33.31 8.14
C LEU A 111 -16.83 -33.33 7.51
N GLU A 112 -17.49 -34.50 7.56
CA GLU A 112 -18.91 -34.67 7.25
C GLU A 112 -19.76 -34.56 8.54
N ASP A 113 -19.37 -35.37 9.55
CA ASP A 113 -19.98 -35.40 10.88
C ASP A 113 -19.00 -35.96 11.94
N ASP A 114 -19.47 -36.19 13.16
CA ASP A 114 -18.65 -36.76 14.25
C ASP A 114 -18.23 -38.21 14.02
N THR A 115 -18.79 -38.88 13.02
CA THR A 115 -18.49 -40.28 12.67
C THR A 115 -17.63 -40.38 11.42
N TYR A 116 -17.66 -39.36 10.56
CA TYR A 116 -16.88 -39.32 9.34
C TYR A 116 -16.06 -38.02 9.23
N PHE A 117 -14.81 -38.11 9.60
CA PHE A 117 -13.79 -37.08 9.35
C PHE A 117 -12.48 -37.79 8.92
N ARG A 118 -11.71 -37.10 8.09
CA ARG A 118 -10.48 -37.65 7.51
C ARG A 118 -9.41 -36.57 7.40
N LEU A 119 -8.19 -36.97 7.67
CA LEU A 119 -7.03 -36.27 7.14
C LEU A 119 -6.61 -36.98 5.85
N VAL A 120 -6.46 -36.24 4.78
CA VAL A 120 -6.01 -36.72 3.49
C VAL A 120 -4.66 -36.11 3.14
N SER A 121 -3.81 -36.83 2.43
CA SER A 121 -2.55 -36.33 1.90
C SER A 121 -2.47 -36.53 0.40
N TYR A 122 -1.74 -35.68 -0.31
CA TYR A 122 -1.51 -35.83 -1.74
C TYR A 122 -0.22 -36.59 -1.97
N ASP A 123 -0.30 -37.76 -2.62
CA ASP A 123 0.83 -38.69 -2.84
C ASP A 123 1.68 -38.36 -4.09
N GLY A 124 1.39 -37.22 -4.75
CA GLY A 124 2.00 -36.78 -6.02
C GLY A 124 1.17 -37.18 -7.25
N SER A 125 0.10 -37.95 -7.09
CA SER A 125 -0.82 -38.34 -8.16
C SER A 125 -2.29 -38.26 -7.77
N ALA A 126 -2.61 -38.53 -6.50
CA ALA A 126 -3.96 -38.57 -5.99
C ALA A 126 -4.01 -38.20 -4.50
N TRP A 127 -5.20 -37.78 -4.07
CA TRP A 127 -5.52 -37.67 -2.65
C TRP A 127 -5.76 -39.06 -2.04
N VAL A 128 -5.09 -39.34 -0.95
CA VAL A 128 -5.19 -40.60 -0.22
C VAL A 128 -5.52 -40.36 1.24
N ASP A 129 -6.32 -41.25 1.84
CA ASP A 129 -6.63 -41.16 3.25
C ASP A 129 -5.38 -41.49 4.08
N SER A 130 -5.07 -40.66 5.06
CA SER A 130 -3.96 -40.84 5.98
C SER A 130 -4.45 -41.44 7.31
N ALA A 131 -3.67 -42.34 7.90
CA ALA A 131 -3.85 -42.65 9.31
C ALA A 131 -3.47 -41.38 10.12
N HIS A 132 -4.33 -40.93 11.02
CA HIS A 132 -4.17 -39.65 11.71
C HIS A 132 -4.60 -39.72 13.18
N VAL A 133 -4.08 -38.79 13.97
CA VAL A 133 -4.54 -38.51 15.34
C VAL A 133 -5.02 -37.06 15.34
N VAL A 134 -6.33 -36.87 15.40
CA VAL A 134 -6.98 -35.57 15.49
C VAL A 134 -7.98 -35.65 16.65
N GLU A 135 -7.91 -34.71 17.58
CA GLU A 135 -8.92 -34.51 18.60
C GLU A 135 -10.03 -33.63 18.01
N LEU A 136 -11.27 -34.08 18.05
CA LEU A 136 -12.41 -33.43 17.42
C LEU A 136 -13.63 -33.43 18.33
N TYR A 137 -14.25 -32.25 18.44
CA TYR A 137 -15.64 -32.09 18.85
C TYR A 137 -16.42 -31.47 17.69
N ALA A 138 -17.38 -32.21 17.14
CA ALA A 138 -18.22 -31.72 16.04
C ALA A 138 -19.56 -31.19 16.57
N GLY A 139 -19.90 -29.95 16.21
CA GLY A 139 -21.11 -29.28 16.63
C GLY A 139 -22.39 -29.95 16.11
N TRP A 140 -23.39 -30.10 16.97
CA TRP A 140 -24.67 -30.67 16.62
C TRP A 140 -25.77 -30.28 17.64
N GLU A 141 -27.01 -30.38 17.23
CA GLU A 141 -28.26 -30.26 17.96
C GLU A 141 -28.23 -29.44 19.26
N GLY A 142 -28.14 -28.11 19.12
CA GLY A 142 -28.13 -27.17 20.24
C GLY A 142 -26.75 -26.69 20.69
N ASN A 143 -25.67 -27.30 20.21
CA ASN A 143 -24.32 -26.75 20.26
C ASN A 143 -23.73 -26.77 18.85
N MET A 144 -23.57 -25.58 18.25
CA MET A 144 -23.07 -25.39 16.88
C MET A 144 -21.55 -25.20 16.80
N VAL A 145 -20.87 -25.34 17.92
CA VAL A 145 -19.40 -25.21 18.00
C VAL A 145 -18.73 -26.49 17.58
N THR A 146 -17.77 -26.36 16.69
CA THR A 146 -16.85 -27.44 16.29
C THR A 146 -15.45 -27.03 16.59
N GLU A 147 -14.71 -27.88 17.26
CA GLU A 147 -13.31 -27.66 17.59
C GLU A 147 -12.49 -28.87 17.23
N PHE A 148 -11.27 -28.65 16.79
CA PHE A 148 -10.31 -29.74 16.66
C PHE A 148 -8.87 -29.27 16.89
N ALA A 149 -8.07 -30.22 17.38
CA ALA A 149 -6.64 -30.08 17.53
C ALA A 149 -5.94 -31.04 16.56
N LEU A 150 -5.14 -30.45 15.66
CA LEU A 150 -4.37 -31.18 14.66
C LEU A 150 -2.88 -31.11 15.02
N PRO A 151 -2.25 -32.24 15.45
CA PRO A 151 -0.84 -32.23 15.78
C PRO A 151 0.04 -31.86 14.57
N TRP A 152 1.05 -31.04 14.79
CA TRP A 152 2.00 -30.66 13.74
C TRP A 152 2.68 -31.87 13.09
N SER A 153 2.85 -32.95 13.82
CA SER A 153 3.41 -34.22 13.27
C SER A 153 2.54 -34.82 12.18
N GLU A 154 1.23 -34.60 12.19
CA GLU A 154 0.29 -35.08 11.17
C GLU A 154 0.40 -34.28 9.87
N LEU A 155 0.90 -33.05 9.94
CA LEU A 155 1.18 -32.17 8.80
C LEU A 155 2.68 -32.18 8.39
N GLY A 156 3.46 -33.18 8.84
CA GLY A 156 4.88 -33.26 8.52
C GLY A 156 5.77 -32.29 9.29
N SER A 157 5.28 -31.68 10.37
CA SER A 157 5.99 -30.70 11.21
C SER A 157 6.54 -29.51 10.41
N PRO A 158 5.68 -28.77 9.71
CA PRO A 158 6.11 -27.66 8.85
C PRO A 158 6.70 -26.52 9.68
N THR A 159 7.47 -25.64 9.02
CA THR A 159 7.93 -24.37 9.60
C THR A 159 7.01 -23.21 9.23
N SER A 160 6.29 -23.33 8.12
CA SER A 160 5.26 -22.40 7.67
C SER A 160 4.07 -23.18 7.10
N LEU A 161 2.93 -22.54 7.01
CA LEU A 161 1.68 -23.17 6.59
C LEU A 161 0.80 -22.17 5.82
N ASP A 162 0.30 -22.57 4.65
CA ASP A 162 -0.83 -21.90 4.02
C ASP A 162 -2.12 -22.66 4.31
N VAL A 163 -3.21 -21.94 4.57
CA VAL A 163 -4.50 -22.55 4.95
C VAL A 163 -5.64 -21.89 4.18
N VAL A 164 -6.54 -22.70 3.65
CA VAL A 164 -7.85 -22.28 3.15
C VAL A 164 -8.93 -23.16 3.79
N VAL A 165 -10.05 -22.53 4.18
CA VAL A 165 -11.18 -23.20 4.83
C VAL A 165 -12.44 -22.92 4.03
N TYR A 166 -13.29 -23.91 3.80
CA TYR A 166 -14.61 -23.68 3.23
C TYR A 166 -15.61 -24.75 3.67
N ALA A 167 -16.87 -24.39 3.58
CA ALA A 167 -17.97 -25.30 3.82
C ALA A 167 -18.87 -25.37 2.56
N GLN A 168 -19.34 -26.59 2.24
CA GLN A 168 -20.20 -26.85 1.10
C GLN A 168 -21.42 -27.68 1.49
N TRP A 169 -22.44 -27.69 0.64
CA TRP A 169 -23.58 -28.58 0.77
C TRP A 169 -23.18 -29.99 0.30
N GLN A 170 -23.44 -30.99 1.15
CA GLN A 170 -22.99 -32.37 0.97
C GLN A 170 -23.41 -32.99 -0.38
N ASP A 171 -24.67 -32.86 -0.76
CA ASP A 171 -25.20 -33.47 -1.96
C ASP A 171 -24.88 -32.73 -3.25
N GLU A 172 -24.70 -31.41 -3.16
CA GLU A 172 -24.54 -30.53 -4.32
C GLU A 172 -23.07 -30.13 -4.54
N GLY A 173 -22.27 -30.11 -3.48
CA GLY A 173 -20.87 -29.64 -3.52
C GLY A 173 -20.73 -28.13 -3.74
N ASN A 174 -21.81 -27.36 -3.55
CA ASN A 174 -21.80 -25.91 -3.68
C ASN A 174 -21.27 -25.26 -2.41
N VAL A 175 -20.26 -24.40 -2.53
CA VAL A 175 -19.64 -23.67 -1.42
C VAL A 175 -20.57 -22.55 -0.93
N TRP A 176 -20.91 -22.56 0.35
CA TRP A 176 -21.74 -21.54 0.98
C TRP A 176 -20.97 -20.65 1.99
N ALA A 177 -19.77 -21.07 2.42
CA ALA A 177 -18.85 -20.26 3.21
C ALA A 177 -17.41 -20.57 2.80
N SER A 178 -16.56 -19.56 2.73
CA SER A 178 -15.13 -19.72 2.41
C SER A 178 -14.28 -18.70 3.15
N PHE A 179 -13.07 -19.08 3.50
CA PHE A 179 -12.15 -18.26 4.29
C PHE A 179 -10.70 -18.44 3.81
N PRO A 180 -9.92 -17.35 3.72
CA PRO A 180 -10.28 -15.96 4.03
C PRO A 180 -11.51 -15.47 3.25
N GLN A 181 -12.22 -14.45 3.78
CA GLN A 181 -13.48 -13.93 3.20
C GLN A 181 -13.36 -13.37 1.77
N GLN A 182 -12.14 -13.11 1.31
CA GLN A 182 -11.85 -12.71 -0.07
C GLN A 182 -12.11 -13.85 -1.07
N ASN A 183 -12.28 -15.07 -0.59
CA ASN A 183 -12.62 -16.20 -1.44
C ASN A 183 -14.10 -16.22 -1.81
N PRO A 184 -14.44 -16.72 -3.01
CA PRO A 184 -15.84 -16.82 -3.42
C PRO A 184 -16.58 -17.91 -2.63
N ALA A 185 -17.87 -17.66 -2.39
CA ALA A 185 -18.84 -18.61 -1.87
C ALA A 185 -20.18 -18.35 -2.58
N SER A 186 -20.20 -18.66 -3.90
CA SER A 186 -21.33 -18.28 -4.76
C SER A 186 -22.53 -19.20 -4.65
N ASN A 187 -22.35 -20.36 -4.02
CA ASN A 187 -23.35 -21.43 -3.95
C ASN A 187 -23.83 -21.88 -5.36
N ASN A 188 -22.93 -21.89 -6.34
CA ASN A 188 -23.25 -22.13 -7.75
C ASN A 188 -22.14 -22.84 -8.52
N GLY A 189 -21.82 -24.08 -8.18
CA GLY A 189 -20.84 -24.89 -8.88
C GLY A 189 -19.43 -24.81 -8.31
N ALA A 190 -18.43 -25.20 -9.13
CA ALA A 190 -17.05 -25.22 -8.72
C ALA A 190 -16.51 -23.80 -8.53
N GLU A 191 -15.80 -23.58 -7.44
CA GLU A 191 -15.17 -22.31 -7.10
C GLU A 191 -13.68 -22.31 -7.42
N THR A 192 -13.13 -21.11 -7.57
CA THR A 192 -11.68 -20.87 -7.62
C THR A 192 -11.33 -19.97 -6.45
N PHE A 193 -10.69 -20.52 -5.43
CA PHE A 193 -10.23 -19.78 -4.28
C PHE A 193 -8.96 -19.01 -4.64
N THR A 194 -8.91 -17.75 -4.24
CA THR A 194 -7.86 -16.80 -4.64
C THR A 194 -6.99 -16.34 -3.48
N HIS A 195 -7.35 -16.65 -2.25
CA HIS A 195 -6.65 -16.21 -1.05
C HIS A 195 -6.45 -17.35 -0.06
N ALA A 196 -5.38 -17.29 0.70
CA ALA A 196 -5.05 -18.18 1.80
C ALA A 196 -4.59 -17.40 3.02
N TRP A 197 -4.67 -17.98 4.21
CA TRP A 197 -3.87 -17.52 5.33
C TRP A 197 -2.50 -18.13 5.28
N HIS A 198 -1.47 -17.33 5.48
CA HIS A 198 -0.09 -17.75 5.65
C HIS A 198 0.33 -17.61 7.10
N ILE A 199 0.95 -18.63 7.65
CA ILE A 199 1.43 -18.68 9.04
C ILE A 199 2.90 -19.06 8.99
N GLU A 200 3.76 -18.17 9.49
CA GLU A 200 5.19 -18.41 9.61
C GLU A 200 5.54 -18.93 11.02
N ASN A 201 6.66 -19.65 11.11
CA ASN A 201 7.24 -20.09 12.37
C ASN A 201 6.30 -20.90 13.28
N VAL A 202 5.44 -21.72 12.70
CA VAL A 202 4.45 -22.55 13.43
C VAL A 202 5.06 -23.49 14.47
N ASN A 203 6.33 -23.87 14.32
CA ASN A 203 7.05 -24.72 15.29
C ASN A 203 7.69 -23.98 16.45
N ASN A 204 7.59 -22.67 16.48
CA ASN A 204 8.15 -21.87 17.56
C ASN A 204 7.18 -21.91 18.76
N ALA A 205 7.68 -22.33 19.94
CA ALA A 205 6.88 -22.56 21.16
C ALA A 205 6.21 -21.29 21.73
N THR A 206 6.33 -20.17 21.10
CA THR A 206 5.67 -18.90 21.45
C THR A 206 4.56 -18.61 20.44
N SER A 207 3.41 -19.15 20.72
CA SER A 207 2.15 -18.82 20.07
C SER A 207 1.60 -17.50 20.57
N PRO A 208 0.71 -16.89 19.82
CA PRO A 208 0.76 -16.47 18.44
C PRO A 208 1.18 -15.02 18.36
N ASN A 209 2.45 -14.74 18.26
CA ASN A 209 2.91 -13.36 18.01
C ASN A 209 2.72 -12.91 16.56
N GLN A 210 2.15 -13.78 15.71
CA GLN A 210 1.83 -13.43 14.33
C GLN A 210 0.43 -13.94 14.01
N LEU A 211 -0.50 -13.04 13.81
CA LEU A 211 -1.78 -13.37 13.19
C LEU A 211 -1.52 -13.98 11.81
N PRO A 212 -2.27 -15.00 11.39
CA PRO A 212 -2.21 -15.51 10.03
C PRO A 212 -2.38 -14.35 9.04
N VAL A 213 -1.48 -14.25 8.10
CA VAL A 213 -1.53 -13.19 7.11
C VAL A 213 -2.31 -13.68 5.90
N ILE A 214 -3.32 -12.94 5.45
CA ILE A 214 -4.05 -13.27 4.23
C ILE A 214 -3.12 -13.06 3.05
N GLN A 215 -2.80 -14.14 2.33
CA GLN A 215 -2.05 -14.08 1.07
C GLN A 215 -2.99 -14.40 -0.09
N PRO A 216 -2.90 -13.66 -1.20
CA PRO A 216 -3.47 -14.15 -2.45
C PRO A 216 -2.80 -15.46 -2.83
N ALA A 217 -3.54 -16.31 -3.54
CA ALA A 217 -2.97 -17.51 -4.15
C ALA A 217 -1.62 -17.14 -4.78
N ALA A 218 -0.57 -17.85 -4.42
CA ALA A 218 0.63 -17.81 -5.23
C ALA A 218 0.17 -18.17 -6.64
N ALA A 219 0.25 -17.21 -7.56
CA ALA A 219 -0.19 -17.43 -8.93
C ALA A 219 0.47 -18.73 -9.39
N GLY A 220 -0.33 -19.79 -9.46
CA GLY A 220 0.17 -21.07 -9.92
C GLY A 220 0.84 -20.78 -11.23
N LYS A 221 2.10 -21.22 -11.43
CA LYS A 221 2.75 -21.10 -12.72
C LYS A 221 1.81 -21.71 -13.74
N VAL A 222 0.98 -20.87 -14.35
CA VAL A 222 0.41 -21.18 -15.65
C VAL A 222 1.61 -21.07 -16.56
N ASP A 223 2.12 -22.20 -17.06
CA ASP A 223 3.36 -22.27 -17.84
C ASP A 223 3.39 -21.36 -19.09
N ASP A 224 2.30 -20.65 -19.37
CA ASP A 224 2.14 -19.70 -20.49
C ASP A 224 1.62 -18.31 -20.04
N ALA A 225 1.56 -17.95 -18.76
CA ALA A 225 1.10 -16.64 -18.32
C ALA A 225 2.23 -15.62 -18.35
N LEU A 226 2.01 -14.50 -19.04
CA LEU A 226 2.88 -13.34 -18.97
C LEU A 226 2.69 -12.68 -17.59
N ASN A 227 3.76 -12.60 -16.81
CA ASN A 227 3.79 -11.83 -15.58
C ASN A 227 4.18 -10.38 -15.91
N LEU A 228 3.33 -9.43 -15.55
CA LEU A 228 3.59 -8.00 -15.71
C LEU A 228 3.84 -7.40 -14.33
N ALA A 229 5.06 -6.95 -14.08
CA ALA A 229 5.39 -6.14 -12.91
C ALA A 229 5.30 -4.66 -13.27
N ILE A 230 4.49 -3.91 -12.51
CA ILE A 230 4.35 -2.46 -12.67
C ILE A 230 4.98 -1.81 -11.45
N VAL A 231 5.95 -0.94 -11.68
CA VAL A 231 6.61 -0.16 -10.64
C VAL A 231 6.38 1.33 -10.88
N PHE A 232 5.83 2.01 -9.89
CA PHE A 232 5.70 3.47 -9.89
C PHE A 232 6.85 4.07 -9.07
N HIS A 233 7.69 4.87 -9.73
CA HIS A 233 8.79 5.57 -9.09
C HIS A 233 8.33 6.98 -8.68
N GLN A 234 8.05 7.17 -7.39
CA GLN A 234 7.60 8.45 -6.85
C GLN A 234 8.78 9.20 -6.22
N HIS A 235 9.38 10.03 -7.03
CA HIS A 235 10.52 10.86 -6.68
C HIS A 235 10.17 12.33 -6.69
N GLN A 236 10.58 13.03 -5.63
CA GLN A 236 10.58 14.48 -5.56
C GLN A 236 11.95 14.97 -5.11
N PRO A 237 12.57 15.91 -5.86
CA PRO A 237 13.73 16.62 -5.36
C PRO A 237 13.44 17.30 -4.01
N TYR A 238 14.49 17.55 -3.25
CA TYR A 238 14.33 18.24 -1.98
C TYR A 238 14.28 19.76 -2.20
N TYR A 239 13.11 20.34 -2.01
CA TYR A 239 12.83 21.75 -2.34
C TYR A 239 13.03 22.71 -1.18
N LYS A 240 13.30 22.24 0.03
CA LYS A 240 13.41 23.08 1.23
C LYS A 240 14.69 23.94 1.22
N ASN A 241 14.52 25.25 1.28
CA ASN A 241 15.63 26.17 1.48
C ASN A 241 16.02 26.19 2.97
N LYS A 242 17.24 25.73 3.27
CA LYS A 242 17.74 25.64 4.65
C LYS A 242 17.90 27.01 5.35
N LEU A 243 17.97 28.11 4.59
CA LEU A 243 18.11 29.46 5.15
C LEU A 243 16.77 30.05 5.56
N THR A 244 15.72 29.81 4.77
CA THR A 244 14.38 30.34 5.03
C THR A 244 13.50 29.36 5.79
N GLY A 245 13.81 28.06 5.71
CA GLY A 245 12.98 26.98 6.24
C GLY A 245 11.73 26.70 5.40
N MET A 246 11.53 27.39 4.28
CA MET A 246 10.39 27.21 3.37
C MET A 246 10.77 26.40 2.15
N TYR A 247 9.77 25.87 1.46
CA TYR A 247 9.93 25.21 0.18
C TYR A 247 9.93 26.24 -0.96
N GLU A 248 10.96 26.22 -1.79
CA GLU A 248 11.09 27.09 -2.96
C GLU A 248 10.08 26.74 -4.05
N MET A 249 9.69 25.45 -4.13
CA MET A 249 8.76 24.90 -5.10
C MET A 249 7.67 24.10 -4.40
N PRO A 250 6.39 24.20 -4.85
CA PRO A 250 5.26 23.57 -4.16
C PRO A 250 4.98 22.14 -4.60
N TRP A 251 5.88 21.49 -5.35
CA TRP A 251 5.54 20.30 -6.13
C TRP A 251 5.11 19.11 -5.28
N VAL A 252 5.72 18.88 -4.12
CA VAL A 252 5.27 17.80 -3.22
C VAL A 252 3.81 18.01 -2.83
N ARG A 253 3.45 19.25 -2.42
CA ARG A 253 2.07 19.59 -2.07
C ARG A 253 1.12 19.45 -3.25
N VAL A 254 1.50 19.96 -4.44
CA VAL A 254 0.67 19.89 -5.65
C VAL A 254 0.39 18.45 -6.06
N HIS A 255 1.41 17.60 -6.10
CA HIS A 255 1.25 16.18 -6.46
C HIS A 255 0.53 15.37 -5.36
N ALA A 256 0.64 15.79 -4.09
CA ALA A 256 -0.12 15.19 -3.00
C ALA A 256 -1.65 15.40 -3.16
N MET A 257 -2.06 16.44 -3.90
CA MET A 257 -3.48 16.70 -4.16
C MET A 257 -4.05 15.86 -5.29
N THR A 258 -3.21 15.21 -6.10
CA THR A 258 -3.62 14.42 -7.29
C THR A 258 -3.02 13.01 -7.26
N GLU A 259 -1.90 12.77 -7.97
CA GLU A 259 -1.38 11.43 -8.26
C GLU A 259 -1.10 10.59 -7.02
N TYR A 260 -0.65 11.23 -5.92
CA TYR A 260 -0.30 10.50 -4.70
C TYR A 260 -1.50 10.01 -3.90
N VAL A 261 -2.71 10.45 -4.24
CA VAL A 261 -3.96 9.91 -3.69
C VAL A 261 -4.79 9.19 -4.75
N ASP A 262 -4.75 9.62 -6.01
CA ASP A 262 -5.52 8.99 -7.09
C ASP A 262 -5.02 7.58 -7.38
N SER A 263 -3.71 7.41 -7.49
CA SER A 263 -3.12 6.11 -7.81
C SER A 263 -3.42 5.04 -6.75
N PRO A 264 -3.15 5.24 -5.45
CA PRO A 264 -3.56 4.28 -4.43
C PRO A 264 -5.09 4.19 -4.30
N GLY A 265 -5.84 5.28 -4.50
CA GLY A 265 -7.30 5.28 -4.45
C GLY A 265 -7.93 4.39 -5.52
N ILE A 266 -7.43 4.46 -6.76
CA ILE A 266 -7.87 3.58 -7.85
C ILE A 266 -7.54 2.12 -7.54
N LEU A 267 -6.35 1.85 -6.99
CA LEU A 267 -5.93 0.49 -6.66
C LEU A 267 -6.79 -0.14 -5.58
N ALA A 268 -7.22 0.63 -4.57
CA ALA A 268 -8.03 0.14 -3.47
C ALA A 268 -9.32 -0.56 -3.92
N ASP A 269 -9.86 -0.19 -5.08
CA ASP A 269 -11.06 -0.77 -5.68
C ASP A 269 -10.78 -1.90 -6.68
N THR A 270 -9.52 -2.38 -6.76
CA THR A 270 -9.10 -3.42 -7.73
C THR A 270 -8.30 -4.52 -7.04
N ASP A 271 -8.17 -5.67 -7.72
CA ASP A 271 -7.27 -6.75 -7.32
C ASP A 271 -5.86 -6.60 -7.93
N THR A 272 -5.60 -5.49 -8.60
CA THR A 272 -4.31 -5.22 -9.25
C THR A 272 -3.23 -5.02 -8.21
N LYS A 273 -2.08 -5.66 -8.41
CA LYS A 273 -0.90 -5.50 -7.58
C LYS A 273 0.16 -4.69 -8.29
N VAL A 274 0.78 -3.78 -7.58
CA VAL A 274 1.87 -2.94 -8.10
C VAL A 274 2.93 -2.72 -7.01
N THR A 275 4.10 -2.30 -7.44
CA THR A 275 5.17 -1.84 -6.56
C THR A 275 5.25 -0.32 -6.63
N TYR A 276 5.31 0.36 -5.49
CA TYR A 276 5.61 1.78 -5.41
C TYR A 276 7.00 1.97 -4.81
N ASN A 277 7.83 2.73 -5.50
CA ASN A 277 9.05 3.23 -4.94
C ASN A 277 8.80 4.63 -4.35
N LEU A 278 8.97 4.78 -3.04
CA LEU A 278 8.85 6.05 -2.34
C LEU A 278 10.23 6.54 -1.91
N VAL A 279 10.65 7.68 -2.45
CA VAL A 279 11.92 8.29 -2.07
C VAL A 279 11.80 8.92 -0.67
N PRO A 280 12.73 8.65 0.28
CA PRO A 280 12.63 9.20 1.64
C PRO A 280 12.50 10.73 1.69
N SER A 281 13.18 11.47 0.80
CA SER A 281 13.03 12.92 0.72
C SER A 281 11.63 13.37 0.32
N PHE A 282 10.86 12.56 -0.37
CA PHE A 282 9.44 12.80 -0.63
C PHE A 282 8.61 12.61 0.64
N ILE A 283 8.84 11.51 1.38
CA ILE A 283 8.17 11.22 2.66
C ILE A 283 8.45 12.35 3.66
N GLU A 284 9.73 12.74 3.85
CA GLU A 284 10.12 13.86 4.71
C GLU A 284 9.33 15.13 4.40
N GLN A 285 9.22 15.49 3.13
CA GLN A 285 8.54 16.70 2.71
C GLN A 285 7.03 16.65 2.94
N LEU A 286 6.38 15.49 2.76
CA LEU A 286 4.96 15.31 3.09
C LEU A 286 4.70 15.50 4.59
N VAL A 287 5.49 14.85 5.43
CA VAL A 287 5.41 14.94 6.90
C VAL A 287 5.65 16.37 7.36
N ASP A 288 6.69 17.01 6.79
CA ASP A 288 7.06 18.39 7.14
C ASP A 288 5.96 19.41 6.78
N TYR A 289 5.29 19.24 5.64
CA TYR A 289 4.11 20.05 5.29
C TYR A 289 2.94 19.83 6.25
N HIS A 290 2.68 18.58 6.63
CA HIS A 290 1.51 18.22 7.42
C HIS A 290 1.73 18.43 8.92
N GLU A 291 2.82 17.92 9.48
CA GLU A 291 3.05 17.90 10.93
C GLU A 291 3.75 19.16 11.44
N GLN A 292 4.68 19.71 10.66
CA GLN A 292 5.45 20.90 11.03
C GLN A 292 4.85 22.19 10.49
N GLU A 293 3.75 22.10 9.73
CA GLU A 293 3.10 23.24 9.08
C GLU A 293 4.06 24.09 8.24
N THR A 294 5.11 23.45 7.68
CA THR A 294 6.06 24.13 6.78
C THR A 294 5.34 24.56 5.50
N LEU A 295 5.62 25.76 5.01
CA LEU A 295 4.98 26.33 3.85
C LEU A 295 5.94 26.38 2.65
N ASP A 296 5.40 26.31 1.45
CA ASP A 296 6.08 26.82 0.27
C ASP A 296 5.92 28.36 0.17
N VAL A 297 6.83 28.97 -0.60
CA VAL A 297 6.87 30.43 -0.76
C VAL A 297 5.53 30.98 -1.23
N HIS A 298 4.84 30.29 -2.14
CA HIS A 298 3.54 30.75 -2.65
C HIS A 298 2.46 30.70 -1.56
N THR A 299 2.40 29.60 -0.81
CA THR A 299 1.42 29.42 0.28
C THR A 299 1.70 30.37 1.45
N ASP A 300 2.98 30.68 1.75
CA ASP A 300 3.34 31.69 2.75
C ASP A 300 2.75 33.05 2.40
N ILE A 301 2.89 33.48 1.13
CA ILE A 301 2.32 34.77 0.67
C ILE A 301 0.78 34.73 0.76
N ALA A 302 0.15 33.65 0.34
CA ALA A 302 -1.31 33.49 0.38
C ALA A 302 -1.88 33.57 1.80
N LYS A 303 -1.16 33.03 2.80
CA LYS A 303 -1.55 33.05 4.22
C LYS A 303 -1.23 34.36 4.94
N ARG A 304 -0.49 35.30 4.33
CA ARG A 304 -0.25 36.63 4.93
C ARG A 304 -1.55 37.45 5.03
N SER A 305 -1.54 38.48 5.88
CA SER A 305 -2.70 39.35 6.04
C SER A 305 -3.05 40.06 4.74
N TRP A 306 -4.32 40.03 4.36
CA TRP A 306 -4.85 40.71 3.19
C TRP A 306 -5.40 42.09 3.58
N ALA A 307 -5.10 43.11 2.79
CA ALA A 307 -5.75 44.40 2.92
C ALA A 307 -7.23 44.27 2.55
N THR A 308 -8.11 45.01 3.23
CA THR A 308 -9.54 44.97 2.91
C THR A 308 -9.78 45.40 1.46
N GLY A 309 -10.25 44.52 0.61
CA GLY A 309 -10.44 44.74 -0.82
C GLY A 309 -9.13 44.98 -1.61
N GLY A 310 -8.00 44.48 -1.10
CA GLY A 310 -6.68 44.62 -1.68
C GLY A 310 -5.97 43.28 -1.90
N TYR A 311 -4.66 43.28 -1.75
CA TYR A 311 -3.77 42.12 -1.95
C TYR A 311 -3.22 41.64 -0.61
N PRO A 312 -2.59 40.44 -0.57
CA PRO A 312 -1.82 40.02 0.59
C PRO A 312 -0.66 40.99 0.86
N ASN A 313 -0.18 41.02 2.11
CA ASN A 313 0.96 41.83 2.50
C ASN A 313 2.26 41.29 1.93
N ALA A 314 2.55 41.64 0.69
CA ALA A 314 3.67 41.18 -0.10
C ALA A 314 4.25 42.33 -0.93
N THR A 315 5.47 42.18 -1.41
CA THR A 315 6.11 43.12 -2.34
C THR A 315 5.51 42.98 -3.75
N ASP A 316 5.66 44.03 -4.57
CA ASP A 316 5.21 43.98 -5.97
C ASP A 316 5.78 42.78 -6.72
N LEU A 317 7.06 42.46 -6.52
CA LEU A 317 7.69 41.30 -7.13
C LEU A 317 7.04 39.99 -6.69
N GLU A 318 6.74 39.81 -5.41
CA GLU A 318 6.06 38.62 -4.88
C GLU A 318 4.65 38.49 -5.47
N LEU A 319 3.89 39.59 -5.56
CA LEU A 319 2.54 39.60 -6.13
C LEU A 319 2.56 39.23 -7.62
N HIS A 320 3.46 39.81 -8.41
CA HIS A 320 3.61 39.46 -9.82
C HIS A 320 4.06 38.01 -10.01
N THR A 321 4.98 37.52 -9.18
CA THR A 321 5.44 36.14 -9.20
C THR A 321 4.28 35.19 -8.87
N MET A 322 3.50 35.49 -7.85
CA MET A 322 2.33 34.71 -7.44
C MET A 322 1.27 34.65 -8.53
N GLN A 323 0.96 35.80 -9.17
CA GLN A 323 0.04 35.84 -10.31
C GLN A 323 0.55 34.97 -11.47
N PHE A 324 1.82 35.07 -11.83
CA PHE A 324 2.44 34.27 -12.88
C PHE A 324 2.40 32.77 -12.58
N GLN A 325 2.78 32.38 -11.36
CA GLN A 325 2.78 30.96 -10.93
C GLN A 325 1.38 30.39 -10.91
N SER A 326 0.36 31.17 -10.59
CA SER A 326 -1.03 30.73 -10.56
C SER A 326 -1.58 30.37 -11.95
N PHE A 327 -0.85 30.68 -13.01
CA PHE A 327 -1.15 30.21 -14.36
C PHE A 327 -0.31 29.02 -14.83
N TRP A 328 0.58 28.49 -13.98
CA TRP A 328 1.25 27.24 -14.29
C TRP A 328 0.21 26.13 -14.38
N ASN A 329 0.41 25.26 -15.37
CA ASN A 329 -0.53 24.19 -15.71
C ASN A 329 -1.92 24.66 -16.18
N SER A 330 -2.03 25.93 -16.59
CA SER A 330 -3.29 26.49 -17.11
C SER A 330 -3.89 25.64 -18.24
N GLY A 331 -3.04 25.04 -19.10
CA GLY A 331 -3.48 24.15 -20.15
C GLY A 331 -4.28 22.94 -19.65
N TRP A 332 -3.95 22.42 -18.46
CA TRP A 332 -4.69 21.35 -17.83
C TRP A 332 -6.07 21.81 -17.34
N ILE A 333 -6.16 22.98 -16.72
CA ILE A 333 -7.40 23.49 -16.15
C ILE A 333 -8.45 23.82 -17.22
N TYR A 334 -8.09 24.48 -18.31
CA TYR A 334 -9.06 24.91 -19.33
C TYR A 334 -9.07 24.12 -20.62
N ASN A 335 -8.10 23.24 -20.87
CA ASN A 335 -8.17 22.25 -21.96
C ASN A 335 -8.98 21.01 -21.59
N VAL A 336 -9.46 20.94 -20.38
CA VAL A 336 -10.43 19.95 -19.97
C VAL A 336 -11.66 20.12 -20.87
N SER A 337 -11.86 19.18 -21.78
CA SER A 337 -12.93 19.27 -22.74
C SER A 337 -14.27 19.28 -22.02
N ALA A 338 -15.16 20.15 -22.48
CA ALA A 338 -16.56 20.19 -22.01
C ALA A 338 -17.27 18.84 -22.16
N ASP A 339 -16.67 17.91 -22.92
CA ASP A 339 -17.18 16.59 -23.22
C ASP A 339 -16.66 15.50 -22.27
N ASP A 340 -15.76 15.81 -21.32
CA ASP A 340 -15.34 14.84 -20.31
C ASP A 340 -16.37 14.76 -19.18
N PRO A 341 -17.14 13.66 -19.09
CA PRO A 341 -18.18 13.52 -18.08
C PRO A 341 -17.64 13.49 -16.64
N LYS A 342 -16.37 13.20 -16.44
CA LYS A 342 -15.73 13.23 -15.11
C LYS A 342 -15.45 14.64 -14.63
N LEU A 343 -15.25 15.56 -15.55
CA LEU A 343 -14.86 16.94 -15.26
C LEU A 343 -15.96 17.95 -15.57
N GLY A 344 -17.11 17.50 -16.07
CA GLY A 344 -18.27 18.35 -16.37
C GLY A 344 -18.79 19.16 -15.19
N TRP A 345 -18.56 18.71 -13.97
CA TRP A 345 -18.93 19.41 -12.76
C TRP A 345 -18.00 20.59 -12.39
N LEU A 346 -16.80 20.67 -12.99
CA LEU A 346 -15.85 21.78 -12.76
C LEU A 346 -16.18 23.04 -13.59
N HIS A 347 -17.14 22.97 -14.47
CA HIS A 347 -17.42 23.94 -15.51
C HIS A 347 -17.55 25.40 -15.08
N PRO A 348 -18.30 25.77 -14.03
CA PRO A 348 -18.45 27.19 -13.70
C PRO A 348 -17.13 27.85 -13.29
N SER A 349 -16.38 27.24 -12.40
CA SER A 349 -15.10 27.76 -11.91
C SER A 349 -14.00 27.74 -12.96
N SER A 350 -13.97 26.73 -13.85
CA SER A 350 -13.00 26.68 -14.95
C SER A 350 -13.25 27.78 -15.99
N ALA A 351 -14.50 28.16 -16.23
CA ALA A 351 -14.85 29.32 -17.09
C ALA A 351 -14.29 30.62 -16.49
N ARG A 352 -14.38 30.80 -15.17
CA ARG A 352 -13.79 31.95 -14.47
C ARG A 352 -12.26 31.96 -14.56
N TYR A 353 -11.63 30.81 -14.36
CA TYR A 353 -10.18 30.69 -14.51
C TYR A 353 -9.71 31.05 -15.93
N LYS A 354 -10.44 30.56 -16.95
CA LYS A 354 -10.15 30.87 -18.34
C LYS A 354 -10.33 32.37 -18.63
N GLU A 355 -11.36 33.02 -18.10
CA GLU A 355 -11.58 34.45 -18.21
C GLU A 355 -10.39 35.24 -17.65
N LEU A 356 -9.92 34.88 -16.45
CA LEU A 356 -8.75 35.50 -15.81
C LEU A 356 -7.48 35.31 -16.64
N TYR A 357 -7.29 34.11 -17.19
CA TYR A 357 -6.18 33.82 -18.10
C TYR A 357 -6.26 34.67 -19.38
N ASP A 358 -7.42 34.72 -20.01
CA ASP A 358 -7.63 35.49 -21.26
C ASP A 358 -7.47 37.02 -21.05
N ASN A 359 -7.69 37.52 -19.84
CA ASN A 359 -7.51 38.93 -19.47
C ASN A 359 -6.07 39.27 -19.07
N THR A 360 -5.20 38.29 -18.96
CA THR A 360 -3.78 38.45 -18.61
C THR A 360 -2.95 38.18 -19.86
N LEU A 361 -1.79 38.83 -20.03
CA LEU A 361 -0.94 38.62 -21.21
C LEU A 361 -0.33 37.21 -21.18
N HIS A 362 -0.72 36.37 -22.16
CA HIS A 362 -0.50 34.92 -22.20
C HIS A 362 0.92 34.47 -22.60
N ASN A 363 1.78 35.39 -22.98
CA ASN A 363 3.15 35.08 -23.39
C ASN A 363 4.16 35.38 -22.29
N LEU A 364 3.75 35.21 -21.03
CA LEU A 364 4.59 35.46 -19.88
C LEU A 364 5.87 34.61 -19.96
N LYS A 365 6.97 35.26 -20.23
CA LYS A 365 8.30 34.69 -20.00
C LYS A 365 8.81 35.19 -18.66
N PRO A 366 9.62 34.41 -17.93
CA PRO A 366 10.17 34.85 -16.65
C PRO A 366 10.81 36.24 -16.68
N ALA A 367 11.35 36.67 -17.81
CA ALA A 367 11.95 37.98 -18.02
C ALA A 367 10.94 39.11 -18.14
N THR A 368 9.64 38.83 -18.28
CA THR A 368 8.56 39.82 -18.48
C THR A 368 7.50 39.79 -17.38
N ILE A 369 7.75 39.08 -16.27
CA ILE A 369 6.81 39.02 -15.14
C ILE A 369 6.35 40.39 -14.65
N MET A 370 7.24 41.39 -14.66
CA MET A 370 6.94 42.73 -14.20
C MET A 370 6.33 43.65 -15.28
N ASP A 371 6.21 43.14 -16.53
CA ASP A 371 5.65 43.94 -17.64
C ASP A 371 4.12 43.83 -17.71
N ASP A 372 3.52 42.91 -16.96
CA ASP A 372 2.08 42.72 -16.87
C ASP A 372 1.50 43.43 -15.65
N ASP A 373 0.37 44.07 -15.83
CA ASP A 373 -0.37 44.64 -14.71
C ASP A 373 -0.91 43.54 -13.79
N LEU A 374 -0.92 43.81 -12.50
CA LEU A 374 -1.64 42.96 -11.56
C LEU A 374 -3.13 42.95 -11.88
N LEU A 375 -3.75 41.79 -11.81
CA LEU A 375 -5.20 41.67 -11.86
C LEU A 375 -5.83 42.53 -10.76
N PRO A 376 -7.04 43.12 -10.97
CA PRO A 376 -7.76 43.79 -9.90
C PRO A 376 -7.86 42.90 -8.65
N PRO A 377 -7.92 43.47 -7.43
CA PRO A 377 -7.85 42.71 -6.19
C PRO A 377 -8.84 41.53 -6.09
N GLN A 378 -10.06 41.69 -6.58
CA GLN A 378 -11.04 40.60 -6.59
C GLN A 378 -10.65 39.50 -7.58
N ASP A 379 -10.21 39.87 -8.77
CA ASP A 379 -9.76 38.93 -9.79
C ASP A 379 -8.50 38.19 -9.35
N PHE A 380 -7.61 38.89 -8.65
CA PHE A 380 -6.41 38.31 -8.04
C PHE A 380 -6.79 37.28 -6.96
N LEU A 381 -7.75 37.60 -6.08
CA LEU A 381 -8.24 36.68 -5.06
C LEU A 381 -8.93 35.44 -5.71
N ASP A 382 -9.79 35.70 -6.71
CA ASP A 382 -10.42 34.61 -7.48
C ASP A 382 -9.35 33.68 -8.09
N LEU A 383 -8.29 34.25 -8.67
CA LEU A 383 -7.20 33.47 -9.23
C LEU A 383 -6.49 32.62 -8.17
N GLN A 384 -6.25 33.16 -6.97
CA GLN A 384 -5.60 32.41 -5.90
C GLN A 384 -6.47 31.25 -5.44
N VAL A 385 -7.76 31.47 -5.18
CA VAL A 385 -8.68 30.39 -4.79
C VAL A 385 -8.72 29.29 -5.86
N LEU A 386 -8.87 29.70 -7.12
CA LEU A 386 -8.95 28.76 -8.24
C LEU A 386 -7.66 27.96 -8.43
N TRP A 387 -6.50 28.60 -8.27
CA TRP A 387 -5.22 27.90 -8.43
C TRP A 387 -5.02 26.80 -7.40
N TYR A 388 -5.35 27.06 -6.13
CA TYR A 388 -5.29 26.03 -5.09
C TYR A 388 -6.39 24.97 -5.24
N LEU A 389 -7.59 25.40 -5.60
CA LEU A 389 -8.75 24.50 -5.77
C LEU A 389 -8.50 23.48 -6.88
N TYR A 390 -7.94 23.90 -8.03
CA TYR A 390 -7.66 23.04 -9.16
C TYR A 390 -6.45 22.12 -8.99
N GLN A 391 -5.79 22.17 -7.85
CA GLN A 391 -4.78 21.18 -7.49
C GLN A 391 -5.38 19.90 -6.90
N PHE A 392 -6.64 19.92 -6.45
CA PHE A 392 -7.28 18.72 -5.93
C PHE A 392 -7.73 17.77 -7.05
N SER A 393 -7.57 16.47 -6.80
CA SER A 393 -8.24 15.45 -7.58
C SER A 393 -9.76 15.57 -7.44
N PRO A 394 -10.50 15.65 -8.57
CA PRO A 394 -11.96 15.62 -8.54
C PRO A 394 -12.51 14.35 -7.88
N ASP A 395 -11.96 13.20 -8.19
CA ASP A 395 -12.42 11.92 -7.67
C ASP A 395 -12.23 11.83 -6.16
N TYR A 396 -11.10 12.35 -5.64
CA TYR A 396 -10.88 12.44 -4.20
C TYR A 396 -11.91 13.36 -3.53
N VAL A 397 -12.09 14.57 -4.04
CA VAL A 397 -13.03 15.57 -3.49
C VAL A 397 -14.48 15.07 -3.52
N LEU A 398 -14.84 14.29 -4.53
CA LEU A 398 -16.16 13.66 -4.64
C LEU A 398 -16.33 12.46 -3.70
N GLY A 399 -15.25 11.97 -3.12
CA GLY A 399 -15.24 10.75 -2.31
C GLY A 399 -15.45 9.48 -3.14
N SER A 400 -14.96 9.47 -4.40
CA SER A 400 -15.09 8.32 -5.30
C SER A 400 -14.34 7.10 -4.78
N TYR A 401 -13.16 7.29 -4.17
CA TYR A 401 -12.35 6.20 -3.59
C TYR A 401 -12.77 5.85 -2.16
N ASN A 402 -13.18 6.85 -1.39
CA ASN A 402 -13.65 6.69 -0.03
C ASN A 402 -14.66 7.80 0.28
N SER A 403 -15.89 7.43 0.57
CA SER A 403 -16.97 8.39 0.82
C SER A 403 -16.70 9.34 2.01
N SER A 404 -15.80 8.97 2.92
CA SER A 404 -15.38 9.85 4.02
C SER A 404 -14.51 11.01 3.57
N HIS A 405 -13.89 10.94 2.39
CA HIS A 405 -13.09 12.01 1.80
C HIS A 405 -13.93 13.08 1.09
N ARG A 406 -15.23 12.82 0.90
CA ARG A 406 -16.11 13.78 0.23
C ARG A 406 -16.14 15.12 0.96
N ASP A 407 -15.73 16.16 0.25
CA ASP A 407 -15.74 17.53 0.76
C ASP A 407 -16.77 18.40 0.03
N GLN A 408 -17.92 18.63 0.67
CA GLN A 408 -18.99 19.41 0.08
C GLN A 408 -18.63 20.88 -0.07
N GLY A 409 -17.78 21.43 0.83
CA GLY A 409 -17.33 22.82 0.74
C GLY A 409 -16.46 23.06 -0.48
N LEU A 410 -15.49 22.17 -0.76
CA LEU A 410 -14.71 22.23 -2.00
C LEU A 410 -15.60 22.07 -3.24
N ILE A 411 -16.55 21.14 -3.22
CA ILE A 411 -17.51 20.94 -4.33
C ILE A 411 -18.29 22.24 -4.61
N ASP A 412 -18.77 22.91 -3.56
CA ASP A 412 -19.53 24.17 -3.69
C ASP A 412 -18.66 25.27 -4.32
N LEU A 413 -17.37 25.35 -3.94
CA LEU A 413 -16.42 26.30 -4.54
C LEU A 413 -16.15 26.00 -6.02
N PHE A 414 -16.04 24.73 -6.42
CA PHE A 414 -15.92 24.35 -7.82
C PHE A 414 -17.15 24.76 -8.64
N MET A 415 -18.33 24.75 -8.04
CA MET A 415 -19.59 25.15 -8.70
C MET A 415 -19.78 26.66 -8.71
N GLN A 416 -18.94 27.42 -8.02
CA GLN A 416 -18.99 28.89 -7.98
C GLN A 416 -18.25 29.48 -9.17
N ASN A 417 -18.76 30.56 -9.76
CA ASN A 417 -18.16 31.25 -10.90
C ASN A 417 -17.57 32.61 -10.49
N GLY A 418 -16.53 32.61 -9.66
CA GLY A 418 -15.87 33.83 -9.17
C GLY A 418 -16.54 34.48 -7.97
N ASN A 419 -16.06 35.67 -7.62
CA ASN A 419 -16.42 36.43 -6.41
C ASN A 419 -16.16 35.63 -5.13
N TYR A 420 -15.04 34.95 -5.09
CA TYR A 420 -14.58 34.27 -3.88
C TYR A 420 -14.23 35.24 -2.79
N GLU A 421 -14.36 34.79 -1.55
CA GLU A 421 -13.99 35.53 -0.35
C GLU A 421 -12.65 35.02 0.21
N LEU A 422 -12.02 35.81 1.10
CA LEU A 422 -10.81 35.38 1.79
C LEU A 422 -11.06 34.13 2.66
N ALA A 423 -12.29 33.94 3.14
CA ALA A 423 -12.68 32.75 3.85
C ALA A 423 -12.59 31.48 2.95
N ASP A 424 -12.91 31.61 1.67
CA ASP A 424 -12.82 30.51 0.69
C ASP A 424 -11.36 30.12 0.45
N LEU A 425 -10.46 31.12 0.32
CA LEU A 425 -9.03 30.87 0.18
C LEU A 425 -8.48 30.10 1.41
N ASN A 426 -8.82 30.56 2.61
CA ASN A 426 -8.39 29.88 3.84
C ASN A 426 -8.94 28.45 3.91
N TYR A 427 -10.22 28.27 3.56
CA TYR A 427 -10.83 26.93 3.54
C TYR A 427 -10.09 25.96 2.60
N VAL A 428 -9.77 26.41 1.39
CA VAL A 428 -9.04 25.60 0.40
C VAL A 428 -7.63 25.26 0.91
N LEU A 429 -6.92 26.22 1.52
CA LEU A 429 -5.58 26.00 2.08
C LEU A 429 -5.61 25.03 3.27
N ASP A 430 -6.60 25.16 4.15
CA ASP A 430 -6.77 24.25 5.29
C ASP A 430 -7.15 22.83 4.81
N ALA A 431 -7.99 22.74 3.78
CA ALA A 431 -8.34 21.45 3.16
C ALA A 431 -7.12 20.78 2.53
N GLN A 432 -6.24 21.52 1.84
CA GLN A 432 -4.99 20.96 1.30
C GLN A 432 -4.08 20.44 2.41
N HIS A 433 -3.94 21.19 3.50
CA HIS A 433 -3.14 20.76 4.65
C HIS A 433 -3.68 19.45 5.25
N ALA A 434 -4.99 19.36 5.47
CA ALA A 434 -5.63 18.15 5.98
C ALA A 434 -5.48 16.95 5.01
N HIS A 435 -5.58 17.23 3.71
CA HIS A 435 -5.47 16.20 2.67
C HIS A 435 -4.07 15.55 2.62
N MET A 436 -3.01 16.34 2.76
CA MET A 436 -1.64 15.81 2.78
C MET A 436 -1.43 14.74 3.85
N GLY A 437 -2.11 14.85 4.99
CA GLY A 437 -2.06 13.86 6.07
C GLY A 437 -2.68 12.50 5.71
N ASN A 438 -3.44 12.40 4.62
CA ASN A 438 -4.05 11.14 4.18
C ASN A 438 -3.17 10.34 3.20
N VAL A 439 -2.13 10.96 2.63
CA VAL A 439 -1.31 10.32 1.59
C VAL A 439 -0.61 9.07 2.10
N LEU A 440 0.26 9.19 3.10
CA LEU A 440 1.03 8.06 3.62
C LEU A 440 0.14 6.95 4.22
N PRO A 441 -0.94 7.25 4.97
CA PRO A 441 -1.87 6.23 5.43
C PRO A 441 -2.49 5.37 4.33
N MET A 442 -2.82 5.95 3.15
CA MET A 442 -3.35 5.17 2.02
C MET A 442 -2.34 4.13 1.52
N TYR A 443 -1.06 4.51 1.41
CA TYR A 443 0.00 3.56 1.03
C TYR A 443 0.23 2.50 2.09
N SER A 444 0.25 2.89 3.37
CA SER A 444 0.43 1.96 4.49
C SER A 444 -0.69 0.93 4.55
N GLU A 445 -1.94 1.34 4.34
CA GLU A 445 -3.11 0.46 4.32
C GLU A 445 -3.01 -0.56 3.18
N LEU A 446 -2.72 -0.12 1.95
CA LEU A 446 -2.55 -1.01 0.80
C LEU A 446 -1.37 -1.97 0.97
N ALA A 447 -0.27 -1.51 1.58
CA ALA A 447 0.89 -2.35 1.87
C ALA A 447 0.57 -3.40 2.95
N ALA A 448 -0.14 -3.00 4.03
CA ALA A 448 -0.60 -3.92 5.07
C ALA A 448 -1.53 -5.00 4.50
N ASN A 449 -2.38 -4.64 3.54
CA ASN A 449 -3.25 -5.56 2.80
C ASN A 449 -2.52 -6.34 1.70
N ARG A 450 -1.20 -6.18 1.55
CA ARG A 450 -0.36 -6.81 0.51
C ARG A 450 -0.87 -6.58 -0.93
N GLN A 451 -1.57 -5.52 -1.15
CA GLN A 451 -1.99 -5.12 -2.49
C GLN A 451 -0.88 -4.37 -3.19
N ILE A 452 -0.03 -3.65 -2.45
CA ILE A 452 1.16 -3.03 -3.00
C ILE A 452 2.41 -3.49 -2.24
N GLU A 453 3.53 -3.48 -2.93
CA GLU A 453 4.85 -3.52 -2.33
C GLU A 453 5.42 -2.11 -2.31
N LEU A 454 5.99 -1.70 -1.17
CA LEU A 454 6.69 -0.44 -1.06
C LEU A 454 8.19 -0.69 -1.05
N THR A 455 8.90 0.05 -1.87
CA THR A 455 10.36 0.04 -1.97
C THR A 455 10.92 1.43 -1.73
N THR A 456 12.21 1.54 -1.50
CA THR A 456 12.87 2.80 -1.21
C THR A 456 13.95 3.16 -2.23
N THR A 457 14.54 4.32 -2.05
CA THR A 457 15.70 4.87 -2.76
C THR A 457 16.64 5.49 -1.72
N PRO A 458 17.93 5.69 -1.97
CA PRO A 458 18.77 6.46 -1.05
C PRO A 458 18.21 7.86 -0.76
N TYR A 459 18.25 8.33 0.47
CA TYR A 459 17.45 9.43 1.06
C TYR A 459 17.20 10.65 0.16
N TYR A 460 18.27 11.30 -0.34
CA TYR A 460 18.17 12.46 -1.25
C TYR A 460 18.49 12.09 -2.70
N HIS A 461 18.29 10.84 -3.07
CA HIS A 461 18.49 10.34 -4.43
C HIS A 461 19.92 10.52 -4.98
N PRO A 462 21.00 10.31 -4.20
CA PRO A 462 22.33 10.37 -4.76
C PRO A 462 22.64 9.14 -5.60
N ILE A 463 23.41 9.33 -6.67
CA ILE A 463 23.99 8.22 -7.45
C ILE A 463 25.12 7.59 -6.63
N MET A 464 24.80 6.53 -5.87
CA MET A 464 25.71 5.90 -4.92
C MET A 464 27.05 5.47 -5.54
N PRO A 465 27.10 4.85 -6.76
CA PRO A 465 28.38 4.53 -7.39
C PRO A 465 29.32 5.73 -7.53
N LEU A 466 28.78 6.91 -7.83
CA LEU A 466 29.59 8.13 -7.92
C LEU A 466 30.13 8.58 -6.55
N LEU A 467 29.42 8.35 -5.48
CA LEU A 467 29.90 8.66 -4.12
C LEU A 467 30.99 7.68 -3.67
N MET A 468 30.93 6.43 -4.11
CA MET A 468 31.85 5.37 -3.66
C MET A 468 33.17 5.28 -4.46
N MET A 469 33.28 5.97 -5.60
CA MET A 469 34.47 5.90 -6.45
C MET A 469 35.42 7.07 -6.21
N GLU A 470 36.75 6.82 -6.30
CA GLU A 470 37.78 7.84 -6.22
C GLU A 470 38.01 8.59 -7.54
N GLY A 471 37.09 8.53 -8.45
CA GLY A 471 37.17 9.14 -9.77
C GLY A 471 37.06 8.11 -10.90
N TRP A 472 37.03 8.59 -12.13
CA TRP A 472 36.90 7.77 -13.32
C TRP A 472 37.77 8.27 -14.46
N THR A 473 37.97 7.44 -15.49
CA THR A 473 38.66 7.84 -16.71
C THR A 473 37.60 8.02 -17.82
N MET A 474 37.59 9.20 -18.43
CA MET A 474 36.73 9.51 -19.57
C MET A 474 37.17 8.75 -20.82
N GLU A 475 36.32 8.67 -21.82
CA GLU A 475 36.62 7.99 -23.11
C GLU A 475 37.84 8.54 -23.82
N ASP A 476 38.14 9.84 -23.69
CA ASP A 476 39.32 10.52 -24.24
C ASP A 476 40.60 10.28 -23.45
N GLY A 477 40.53 9.45 -22.38
CA GLY A 477 41.64 9.09 -21.53
C GLY A 477 41.97 10.08 -20.41
N ILE A 478 41.17 11.13 -20.24
CA ILE A 478 41.31 12.09 -19.13
C ILE A 478 40.85 11.44 -17.82
N ARG A 479 41.73 11.43 -16.81
CA ARG A 479 41.37 10.98 -15.47
C ARG A 479 40.73 12.11 -14.67
N VAL A 480 39.49 11.91 -14.24
CA VAL A 480 38.82 12.75 -13.26
C VAL A 480 39.08 12.15 -11.87
N ASN A 481 39.76 12.88 -11.01
CA ASN A 481 39.99 12.46 -9.63
C ASN A 481 39.02 13.18 -8.69
N LYS A 482 38.49 12.46 -7.74
CA LYS A 482 37.65 12.98 -6.63
C LYS A 482 37.81 12.08 -5.41
N GLU A 483 37.48 12.58 -4.25
CA GLU A 483 37.38 11.77 -3.03
C GLU A 483 36.13 10.89 -3.09
N ALA A 484 36.17 9.71 -2.50
CA ALA A 484 35.03 8.87 -2.23
C ALA A 484 34.42 9.24 -0.88
N TRP A 485 33.11 9.12 -0.80
CA TRP A 485 32.33 9.40 0.43
C TRP A 485 31.40 8.21 0.77
N PRO A 486 31.97 7.03 1.12
CA PRO A 486 31.15 5.86 1.45
C PRO A 486 30.30 6.05 2.70
N GLU A 487 30.74 6.91 3.64
CA GLU A 487 29.98 7.24 4.84
C GLU A 487 28.68 8.00 4.50
N ASP A 488 28.70 8.83 3.46
CA ASP A 488 27.50 9.51 2.99
C ASP A 488 26.49 8.51 2.41
N VAL A 489 26.97 7.51 1.65
CA VAL A 489 26.11 6.41 1.15
C VAL A 489 25.46 5.69 2.32
N GLN A 490 26.24 5.30 3.33
CA GLN A 490 25.71 4.61 4.49
C GLN A 490 24.69 5.47 5.26
N ASN A 491 24.95 6.77 5.42
CA ASN A 491 24.04 7.68 6.06
C ASN A 491 22.72 7.81 5.28
N HIS A 492 22.76 7.95 3.95
CA HIS A 492 21.57 7.98 3.11
C HIS A 492 20.73 6.71 3.25
N LEU A 493 21.37 5.54 3.32
CA LEU A 493 20.68 4.27 3.47
C LEU A 493 20.05 4.14 4.86
N ILE A 494 20.82 4.32 5.93
CA ILE A 494 20.33 4.15 7.30
C ILE A 494 19.20 5.14 7.60
N THR A 495 19.43 6.44 7.35
CA THR A 495 18.43 7.47 7.67
C THR A 495 17.17 7.34 6.81
N GLY A 496 17.33 6.85 5.56
CA GLY A 496 16.18 6.57 4.70
C GLY A 496 15.33 5.40 5.21
N MET A 497 15.97 4.33 5.65
CA MET A 497 15.30 3.17 6.22
C MET A 497 14.62 3.50 7.57
N ASP A 498 15.28 4.31 8.40
CA ASP A 498 14.75 4.74 9.70
C ASP A 498 13.48 5.61 9.49
N LEU A 499 13.53 6.59 8.58
CA LEU A 499 12.36 7.40 8.24
C LEU A 499 11.21 6.54 7.69
N PHE A 500 11.53 5.58 6.83
CA PHE A 500 10.52 4.70 6.25
C PHE A 500 9.82 3.85 7.33
N GLU A 501 10.57 3.33 8.28
CA GLU A 501 10.03 2.59 9.43
C GLU A 501 9.21 3.49 10.36
N ASP A 502 9.69 4.70 10.64
CA ASP A 502 9.01 5.66 11.52
C ASP A 502 7.64 6.10 10.94
N GLU A 503 7.56 6.33 9.63
CA GLU A 503 6.36 6.90 9.00
C GLU A 503 5.39 5.84 8.44
N LEU A 504 5.91 4.68 8.02
CA LEU A 504 5.11 3.63 7.36
C LEU A 504 5.03 2.33 8.18
N GLY A 505 5.79 2.23 9.27
CA GLY A 505 5.71 1.14 10.24
C GLY A 505 6.50 -0.12 9.89
N PHE A 506 7.29 -0.13 8.81
CA PHE A 506 8.13 -1.24 8.41
C PHE A 506 9.32 -0.80 7.56
N ARG A 507 10.34 -1.67 7.42
CA ARG A 507 11.49 -1.46 6.54
C ARG A 507 11.26 -2.15 5.20
N PRO A 508 11.41 -1.46 4.05
CA PRO A 508 11.29 -2.08 2.75
C PRO A 508 12.47 -3.02 2.48
N THR A 509 12.23 -4.10 1.72
CA THR A 509 13.27 -5.05 1.30
C THR A 509 13.72 -4.83 -0.14
N GLY A 510 13.04 -3.97 -0.89
CA GLY A 510 13.36 -3.60 -2.26
C GLY A 510 13.89 -2.18 -2.36
N MET A 511 14.77 -1.95 -3.35
CA MET A 511 15.33 -0.63 -3.64
C MET A 511 15.34 -0.33 -5.13
N TRP A 512 14.96 0.91 -5.45
CA TRP A 512 15.28 1.54 -6.73
C TRP A 512 16.54 2.40 -6.54
N PRO A 513 17.71 1.94 -6.98
CA PRO A 513 18.91 2.78 -6.92
C PRO A 513 18.71 4.04 -7.76
N SER A 514 19.24 5.16 -7.29
CA SER A 514 19.11 6.43 -8.01
C SER A 514 19.65 6.32 -9.42
N GLU A 515 18.82 6.69 -10.42
CA GLU A 515 19.11 6.56 -11.86
C GLU A 515 19.46 5.10 -12.26
N GLU A 516 18.96 4.11 -11.53
CA GLU A 516 19.21 2.68 -11.73
C GLU A 516 20.70 2.31 -11.72
N ALA A 517 21.54 3.24 -11.24
CA ALA A 517 22.98 3.10 -11.21
C ALA A 517 23.43 2.14 -10.11
N VAL A 518 24.09 1.07 -10.51
CA VAL A 518 24.62 0.05 -9.60
C VAL A 518 26.13 -0.15 -9.77
N SER A 519 26.79 -0.59 -8.71
CA SER A 519 28.20 -1.01 -8.74
C SER A 519 28.45 -2.08 -7.67
N PRO A 520 29.48 -2.93 -7.83
CA PRO A 520 29.82 -3.93 -6.81
C PRO A 520 30.09 -3.34 -5.42
N ALA A 521 30.59 -2.09 -5.37
CA ALA A 521 30.95 -1.43 -4.11
C ALA A 521 29.74 -1.11 -3.23
N MET A 522 28.54 -0.91 -3.81
CA MET A 522 27.34 -0.57 -3.07
C MET A 522 26.57 -1.78 -2.52
N VAL A 523 26.85 -2.99 -3.01
CA VAL A 523 26.09 -4.20 -2.64
C VAL A 523 26.13 -4.42 -1.13
N GLN A 524 27.31 -4.38 -0.52
CA GLN A 524 27.45 -4.62 0.92
C GLN A 524 26.73 -3.56 1.77
N PRO A 525 26.91 -2.24 1.58
CA PRO A 525 26.14 -1.23 2.32
C PRO A 525 24.62 -1.38 2.17
N VAL A 526 24.15 -1.77 1.00
CA VAL A 526 22.72 -1.96 0.72
C VAL A 526 22.18 -3.19 1.46
N THR A 527 22.91 -4.31 1.44
CA THR A 527 22.51 -5.51 2.17
C THR A 527 22.60 -5.33 3.69
N ASP A 528 23.54 -4.53 4.19
CA ASP A 528 23.71 -4.27 5.62
C ASP A 528 22.49 -3.53 6.24
N VAL A 529 21.69 -2.84 5.43
CA VAL A 529 20.45 -2.19 5.88
C VAL A 529 19.20 -3.04 5.65
N GLY A 530 19.35 -4.26 5.13
CA GLY A 530 18.26 -5.21 4.97
C GLY A 530 17.57 -5.19 3.60
N ILE A 531 18.14 -4.52 2.60
CA ILE A 531 17.64 -4.58 1.22
C ILE A 531 18.05 -5.92 0.60
N GLU A 532 17.09 -6.62 0.02
CA GLU A 532 17.25 -7.97 -0.54
C GLU A 532 17.28 -7.98 -2.06
N TRP A 533 16.71 -6.95 -2.71
CA TRP A 533 16.69 -6.83 -4.16
C TRP A 533 16.75 -5.37 -4.63
N MET A 534 17.27 -5.18 -5.83
CA MET A 534 17.38 -3.88 -6.51
C MET A 534 16.98 -4.02 -7.97
N VAL A 535 16.48 -2.93 -8.56
CA VAL A 535 16.33 -2.82 -10.02
C VAL A 535 17.55 -2.16 -10.63
N THR A 536 17.79 -2.43 -11.90
CA THR A 536 18.79 -1.75 -12.70
C THR A 536 18.38 -1.76 -14.18
N ASP A 537 19.04 -0.94 -14.98
CA ASP A 537 18.81 -0.81 -16.41
C ASP A 537 19.35 -2.02 -17.20
N GLU A 538 18.70 -2.36 -18.32
CA GLU A 538 19.09 -3.47 -19.18
C GLU A 538 20.49 -3.29 -19.80
N GLU A 539 20.92 -2.06 -20.05
CA GLU A 539 22.25 -1.79 -20.60
C GLU A 539 23.36 -2.07 -19.57
N ILE A 540 23.05 -1.95 -18.27
CA ILE A 540 23.97 -2.37 -17.20
C ILE A 540 24.04 -3.89 -17.16
N LEU A 541 22.91 -4.57 -17.28
CA LEU A 541 22.86 -6.03 -17.36
C LEU A 541 23.68 -6.55 -18.54
N LYS A 542 23.52 -5.94 -19.72
CA LYS A 542 24.25 -6.27 -20.95
C LYS A 542 25.78 -6.13 -20.81
N GLN A 543 26.23 -5.20 -19.97
CA GLN A 543 27.64 -5.00 -19.68
C GLN A 543 28.13 -5.86 -18.49
N SER A 544 27.24 -6.60 -17.86
CA SER A 544 27.56 -7.51 -16.77
C SER A 544 27.95 -8.88 -17.31
N THR A 545 28.69 -9.66 -16.51
CA THR A 545 29.09 -11.01 -16.88
C THR A 545 28.50 -12.04 -15.95
N ASN A 546 28.19 -13.21 -16.48
CA ASN A 546 27.79 -14.38 -15.72
C ASN A 546 28.97 -14.97 -14.92
N GLN A 547 28.73 -16.02 -14.15
CA GLN A 547 29.77 -16.71 -13.35
C GLN A 547 30.92 -17.29 -14.17
N ASN A 548 30.73 -17.48 -15.49
CA ASN A 548 31.76 -17.98 -16.41
C ASN A 548 32.58 -16.85 -17.03
N GLY A 549 32.18 -15.59 -16.82
CA GLY A 549 32.81 -14.41 -17.40
C GLY A 549 32.28 -14.03 -18.80
N ASP A 550 31.17 -14.64 -19.24
CA ASP A 550 30.51 -14.30 -20.50
C ASP A 550 29.55 -13.12 -20.28
N TYR A 551 29.46 -12.20 -21.23
CA TYR A 551 28.48 -11.12 -21.19
C TYR A 551 27.05 -11.65 -21.25
N ILE A 552 26.14 -10.97 -20.56
CA ILE A 552 24.72 -11.32 -20.54
C ILE A 552 24.10 -10.91 -21.88
N ASP A 553 23.46 -11.86 -22.54
CA ASP A 553 22.70 -11.61 -23.77
C ASP A 553 21.28 -11.12 -23.41
N VAL A 554 21.07 -9.80 -23.52
CA VAL A 554 19.77 -9.17 -23.22
C VAL A 554 18.76 -9.30 -24.36
N GLU A 555 19.17 -9.77 -25.54
CA GLU A 555 18.24 -10.11 -26.63
C GLU A 555 17.49 -11.43 -26.34
N ASP A 556 18.05 -12.26 -25.47
CA ASP A 556 17.33 -13.41 -24.92
C ASP A 556 16.41 -12.94 -23.78
N VAL A 557 15.12 -12.87 -24.06
CA VAL A 557 14.09 -12.42 -23.11
C VAL A 557 14.08 -13.21 -21.79
N THR A 558 14.61 -14.43 -21.79
CA THR A 558 14.72 -15.22 -20.56
C THR A 558 15.74 -14.63 -19.61
N ASN A 559 16.77 -13.95 -20.09
CA ASN A 559 17.75 -13.27 -19.29
C ASN A 559 17.17 -12.01 -18.62
N LEU A 560 16.32 -11.25 -19.35
CA LEU A 560 15.64 -10.07 -18.79
C LEU A 560 14.59 -10.47 -17.72
N ALA A 561 13.94 -11.63 -17.91
CA ALA A 561 12.89 -12.11 -17.01
C ALA A 561 13.43 -12.91 -15.81
N THR A 562 14.75 -13.10 -15.71
CA THR A 562 15.39 -13.86 -14.61
C THR A 562 16.02 -12.92 -13.61
N PRO A 563 15.66 -12.99 -12.30
CA PRO A 563 16.40 -12.26 -11.27
C PRO A 563 17.88 -12.70 -11.23
N TRP A 564 18.79 -11.74 -11.32
CA TRP A 564 20.22 -11.98 -11.26
C TRP A 564 20.75 -11.83 -9.82
N ARG A 565 21.66 -12.73 -9.41
CA ARG A 565 22.25 -12.77 -8.06
C ARG A 565 23.70 -12.36 -8.09
#